data_175183d0250180e0a53080868126cab1
#
_entry.id   175183d0250180e0a53080868126cab1
#
_cell.length_a   1.000
_cell.length_b   1.000
_cell.length_c   1.000
_cell.angle_alpha   90.00
_cell.angle_beta   90.00
_cell.angle_gamma   90.00
#
_symmetry.space_group_name_H-M   'P 1'
#
loop_
_entity.id
_entity.type
_entity.pdbx_description
1 polymer ?
#
loop_
_entity_poly.entity_id
_entity_poly.type
_entity_poly.pdbx_seq_one_letter_code
_entity_poly.pdbx_strand_id
1 'polypeptide(L)'
;MGRSADNPLKDAFTSLGNVTVLFLDTLRSIFAKRFRVRDLVEQLHFIGVKSQSVVLLTGAFTGMVMCAQFYIQFHKVKMDSAVMSVVTVAMARELGAVLTSLMIAGRVGAAMAAQLGTMKVTEQIDALRTLATSPVDYLVAPRLLAMLISLPLLTAEAIAISMVSGMLVAVYLLGLDPVFLWSNMVFYTGSVDIWMGLIKAFIFAGIIATIACHKGMHCGQGAEGVGKATTEAVVAASITILVSNFFVTLILNKLLIYQN
;
A
#
# COMPACT_ATOMS: atom_id res chain seq x y z
N MET A 1 29.87 -9.27 -29.24
CA MET A 1 28.75 -8.98 -30.18
C MET A 1 27.83 -7.98 -29.53
N GLY A 2 27.58 -6.87 -30.18
CA GLY A 2 27.13 -5.59 -29.66
C GLY A 2 25.89 -5.63 -28.79
N ARG A 3 26.00 -5.21 -27.53
CA ARG A 3 24.92 -4.61 -26.78
C ARG A 3 24.64 -3.24 -27.45
N SER A 4 23.58 -3.18 -28.23
CA SER A 4 23.00 -1.90 -28.64
C SER A 4 22.77 -1.09 -27.36
N ALA A 5 23.17 0.17 -27.37
CA ALA A 5 22.90 1.10 -26.28
C ALA A 5 21.38 1.14 -26.06
N ASP A 6 20.89 0.33 -25.13
CA ASP A 6 19.48 0.28 -24.79
C ASP A 6 19.13 1.63 -24.16
N ASN A 7 18.24 2.36 -24.81
CA ASN A 7 17.70 3.63 -24.32
C ASN A 7 16.97 3.36 -23.00
N PRO A 8 17.45 3.87 -21.86
CA PRO A 8 16.86 3.59 -20.55
C PRO A 8 15.37 3.99 -20.48
N LEU A 9 14.96 4.94 -21.32
CA LEU A 9 13.54 5.32 -21.47
C LEU A 9 12.72 4.21 -22.14
N LYS A 10 13.26 3.55 -23.16
CA LYS A 10 12.57 2.45 -23.86
C LYS A 10 12.36 1.26 -22.93
N ASP A 11 13.37 0.93 -22.10
CA ASP A 11 13.27 -0.16 -21.13
C ASP A 11 12.28 0.15 -20.00
N ALA A 12 12.20 1.42 -19.58
CA ALA A 12 11.19 1.88 -18.62
C ALA A 12 9.78 1.78 -19.20
N PHE A 13 9.55 2.22 -20.45
CA PHE A 13 8.25 2.11 -21.10
C PHE A 13 7.83 0.65 -21.37
N THR A 14 8.73 -0.21 -21.78
CA THR A 14 8.43 -1.64 -21.97
C THR A 14 8.13 -2.33 -20.64
N SER A 15 8.84 -2.00 -19.57
CA SER A 15 8.57 -2.50 -18.22
C SER A 15 7.21 -2.06 -17.71
N LEU A 16 6.84 -0.79 -17.88
CA LEU A 16 5.50 -0.28 -17.54
C LEU A 16 4.41 -0.98 -18.35
N GLY A 17 4.62 -1.16 -19.65
CA GLY A 17 3.69 -1.89 -20.53
C GLY A 17 3.46 -3.32 -20.04
N ASN A 18 4.53 -4.05 -19.72
CA ASN A 18 4.44 -5.43 -19.23
C ASN A 18 3.71 -5.53 -17.87
N VAL A 19 3.96 -4.59 -16.96
CA VAL A 19 3.25 -4.52 -15.67
C VAL A 19 1.77 -4.25 -15.89
N THR A 20 1.42 -3.33 -16.80
CA THR A 20 0.02 -3.00 -17.12
C THR A 20 -0.71 -4.19 -17.76
N VAL A 21 -0.06 -4.89 -18.70
CA VAL A 21 -0.62 -6.11 -19.31
C VAL A 21 -0.84 -7.18 -18.25
N LEU A 22 0.14 -7.43 -17.37
CA LEU A 22 -0.01 -8.38 -16.28
C LEU A 22 -1.20 -8.04 -15.36
N PHE A 23 -1.38 -6.76 -15.04
CA PHE A 23 -2.51 -6.31 -14.22
C PHE A 23 -3.86 -6.59 -14.91
N LEU A 24 -3.98 -6.26 -16.20
CA LEU A 24 -5.20 -6.50 -16.98
C LEU A 24 -5.49 -7.98 -17.13
N ASP A 25 -4.48 -8.80 -17.42
CA ASP A 25 -4.62 -10.25 -17.52
C ASP A 25 -5.03 -10.85 -16.17
N THR A 26 -4.48 -10.35 -15.08
CA THR A 26 -4.86 -10.79 -13.73
C THR A 26 -6.29 -10.41 -13.40
N LEU A 27 -6.73 -9.19 -13.72
CA LEU A 27 -8.11 -8.78 -13.53
C LEU A 27 -9.07 -9.66 -14.37
N ARG A 28 -8.73 -9.90 -15.62
CA ARG A 28 -9.52 -10.79 -16.48
C ARG A 28 -9.60 -12.21 -15.92
N SER A 29 -8.51 -12.73 -15.38
CA SER A 29 -8.47 -14.04 -14.72
C SER A 29 -9.38 -14.07 -13.49
N ILE A 30 -9.39 -13.03 -12.68
CA ILE A 30 -10.24 -12.89 -11.48
C ILE A 30 -11.74 -13.05 -11.84
N PHE A 31 -12.18 -12.45 -12.94
CA PHE A 31 -13.59 -12.52 -13.36
C PHE A 31 -13.96 -13.78 -14.16
N ALA A 32 -12.97 -14.42 -14.80
CA ALA A 32 -13.22 -15.53 -15.71
C ALA A 32 -13.15 -16.92 -15.07
N LYS A 33 -12.43 -17.09 -13.96
CA LYS A 33 -12.15 -18.42 -13.38
C LYS A 33 -12.53 -18.51 -11.90
N ARG A 34 -12.89 -19.73 -11.46
CA ARG A 34 -13.19 -20.02 -10.04
C ARG A 34 -11.88 -20.11 -9.27
N PHE A 35 -11.71 -19.22 -8.27
CA PHE A 35 -10.60 -19.27 -7.34
C PHE A 35 -10.74 -20.44 -6.36
N ARG A 36 -9.61 -20.99 -5.96
CA ARG A 36 -9.54 -21.81 -4.75
C ARG A 36 -9.59 -20.88 -3.54
N VAL A 37 -10.70 -20.88 -2.84
CA VAL A 37 -10.92 -20.06 -1.62
C VAL A 37 -9.81 -20.30 -0.59
N ARG A 38 -9.27 -21.50 -0.51
CA ARG A 38 -8.19 -21.85 0.39
C ARG A 38 -6.92 -21.03 0.13
N ASP A 39 -6.52 -20.88 -1.14
CA ASP A 39 -5.31 -20.14 -1.53
C ASP A 39 -5.50 -18.64 -1.23
N LEU A 40 -6.71 -18.11 -1.44
CA LEU A 40 -7.05 -16.75 -1.08
C LEU A 40 -6.97 -16.50 0.43
N VAL A 41 -7.54 -17.39 1.26
CA VAL A 41 -7.51 -17.28 2.72
C VAL A 41 -6.07 -17.33 3.24
N GLU A 42 -5.23 -18.20 2.68
CA GLU A 42 -3.82 -18.29 3.04
C GLU A 42 -3.08 -16.99 2.71
N GLN A 43 -3.33 -16.38 1.55
CA GLN A 43 -2.76 -15.07 1.18
C GLN A 43 -3.31 -13.95 2.06
N LEU A 44 -4.60 -13.93 2.39
CA LEU A 44 -5.18 -12.97 3.32
C LEU A 44 -4.54 -13.03 4.71
N HIS A 45 -4.30 -14.24 5.21
CA HIS A 45 -3.58 -14.43 6.49
C HIS A 45 -2.14 -13.92 6.40
N PHE A 46 -1.43 -14.23 5.32
CA PHE A 46 -0.05 -13.81 5.12
C PHE A 46 0.10 -12.28 4.97
N ILE A 47 -0.79 -11.65 4.21
CA ILE A 47 -0.74 -10.20 3.93
C ILE A 47 -1.35 -9.41 5.09
N GLY A 48 -2.55 -9.77 5.52
CA GLY A 48 -3.32 -9.05 6.54
C GLY A 48 -2.78 -9.32 7.94
N VAL A 49 -3.04 -10.52 8.46
CA VAL A 49 -2.81 -10.84 9.88
C VAL A 49 -1.34 -10.70 10.28
N LYS A 50 -0.43 -11.23 9.46
CA LYS A 50 1.00 -11.13 9.77
C LYS A 50 1.59 -9.72 9.63
N SER A 51 0.90 -8.77 8.98
CA SER A 51 1.35 -7.38 8.86
C SER A 51 0.78 -6.46 9.92
N GLN A 52 -0.25 -6.89 10.61
CA GLN A 52 -1.03 -6.09 11.55
C GLN A 52 -0.15 -5.42 12.63
N SER A 53 0.75 -6.17 13.27
CA SER A 53 1.62 -5.64 14.32
C SER A 53 2.51 -4.49 13.84
N VAL A 54 3.05 -4.59 12.62
CA VAL A 54 3.90 -3.54 12.05
C VAL A 54 3.08 -2.29 11.73
N VAL A 55 1.88 -2.48 11.16
CA VAL A 55 0.97 -1.38 10.81
C VAL A 55 0.45 -0.67 12.06
N LEU A 56 0.07 -1.41 13.11
CA LEU A 56 -0.34 -0.85 14.39
C LEU A 56 0.77 0.00 15.02
N LEU A 57 1.99 -0.52 15.09
CA LEU A 57 3.11 0.21 15.67
C LEU A 57 3.43 1.47 14.88
N THR A 58 3.55 1.37 13.57
CA THR A 58 3.85 2.54 12.71
C THR A 58 2.73 3.58 12.75
N GLY A 59 1.47 3.16 12.70
CA GLY A 59 0.31 4.05 12.82
C GLY A 59 0.29 4.78 14.18
N ALA A 60 0.48 4.03 15.27
CA ALA A 60 0.47 4.58 16.61
C ALA A 60 1.58 5.65 16.81
N PHE A 61 2.83 5.30 16.50
CA PHE A 61 3.93 6.25 16.67
C PHE A 61 3.82 7.44 15.72
N THR A 62 3.34 7.25 14.50
CA THR A 62 3.10 8.37 13.57
C THR A 62 2.06 9.32 14.13
N GLY A 63 0.92 8.80 14.64
CA GLY A 63 -0.12 9.62 15.27
C GLY A 63 0.38 10.43 16.46
N MET A 64 1.16 9.80 17.34
CA MET A 64 1.78 10.46 18.50
C MET A 64 2.73 11.58 18.08
N VAL A 65 3.64 11.31 17.15
CA VAL A 65 4.63 12.30 16.67
C VAL A 65 3.94 13.45 15.96
N MET A 66 2.97 13.18 15.09
CA MET A 66 2.21 14.22 14.39
C MET A 66 1.47 15.12 15.37
N CYS A 67 0.82 14.54 16.40
CA CYS A 67 0.14 15.29 17.44
C CYS A 67 1.12 16.24 18.16
N ALA A 68 2.27 15.75 18.58
CA ALA A 68 3.27 16.55 19.27
C ALA A 68 3.83 17.69 18.38
N GLN A 69 4.09 17.40 17.10
CA GLN A 69 4.63 18.40 16.17
C GLN A 69 3.61 19.49 15.82
N PHE A 70 2.36 19.11 15.56
CA PHE A 70 1.32 20.08 15.28
C PHE A 70 0.97 20.91 16.51
N TYR A 71 1.01 20.33 17.72
CA TYR A 71 0.81 21.08 18.94
C TYR A 71 1.81 22.22 19.08
N ILE A 72 3.11 22.00 18.86
CA ILE A 72 4.14 23.04 18.94
C ILE A 72 3.84 24.21 17.99
N GLN A 73 3.28 23.95 16.81
CA GLN A 73 2.94 25.01 15.86
C GLN A 73 1.65 25.74 16.21
N PHE A 74 0.60 24.99 16.53
CA PHE A 74 -0.72 25.55 16.83
C PHE A 74 -0.77 26.29 18.17
N HIS A 75 0.03 25.87 19.15
CA HIS A 75 0.15 26.55 20.44
C HIS A 75 0.68 27.98 20.29
N LYS A 76 1.59 28.25 19.35
CA LYS A 76 2.12 29.59 19.07
C LYS A 76 1.02 30.57 18.61
N VAL A 77 -0.01 30.06 17.93
CA VAL A 77 -1.14 30.84 17.41
C VAL A 77 -2.40 30.69 18.28
N LYS A 78 -2.29 30.05 19.45
CA LYS A 78 -3.38 29.81 20.42
C LYS A 78 -4.57 29.02 19.83
N MET A 79 -4.28 28.03 18.96
CA MET A 79 -5.28 27.20 18.31
C MET A 79 -5.13 25.72 18.72
N ASP A 80 -4.91 25.44 19.99
CA ASP A 80 -4.61 24.11 20.50
C ASP A 80 -5.71 23.08 20.23
N SER A 81 -6.97 23.53 20.21
CA SER A 81 -8.12 22.69 19.93
C SER A 81 -8.19 22.14 18.50
N ALA A 82 -7.47 22.75 17.55
CA ALA A 82 -7.42 22.33 16.15
C ALA A 82 -6.41 21.21 15.87
N VAL A 83 -5.52 20.92 16.82
CA VAL A 83 -4.39 19.97 16.63
C VAL A 83 -4.90 18.60 16.17
N MET A 84 -5.83 17.99 16.90
CA MET A 84 -6.32 16.65 16.58
C MET A 84 -7.12 16.61 15.27
N SER A 85 -7.84 17.68 14.93
CA SER A 85 -8.56 17.75 13.65
C SER A 85 -7.60 17.69 12.46
N VAL A 86 -6.50 18.45 12.53
CA VAL A 86 -5.48 18.45 11.45
C VAL A 86 -4.77 17.11 11.36
N VAL A 87 -4.38 16.51 12.50
CA VAL A 87 -3.75 15.17 12.54
C VAL A 87 -4.67 14.15 11.90
N THR A 88 -5.94 14.13 12.28
CA THR A 88 -6.93 13.18 11.80
C THR A 88 -7.16 13.30 10.29
N VAL A 89 -7.36 14.51 9.79
CA VAL A 89 -7.55 14.75 8.36
C VAL A 89 -6.30 14.39 7.56
N ALA A 90 -5.10 14.75 8.05
CA ALA A 90 -3.85 14.42 7.39
C ALA A 90 -3.62 12.89 7.31
N MET A 91 -3.92 12.16 8.40
CA MET A 91 -3.81 10.71 8.43
C MET A 91 -4.87 10.06 7.54
N ALA A 92 -6.11 10.51 7.59
CA ALA A 92 -7.20 9.93 6.83
C ALA A 92 -7.03 10.14 5.31
N ARG A 93 -6.69 11.35 4.88
CA ARG A 93 -6.59 11.68 3.44
C ARG A 93 -5.32 11.19 2.77
N GLU A 94 -4.18 11.24 3.46
CA GLU A 94 -2.87 11.08 2.84
C GLU A 94 -1.98 10.06 3.55
N LEU A 95 -1.56 10.38 4.77
CA LEU A 95 -0.47 9.68 5.42
C LEU A 95 -0.80 8.23 5.75
N GLY A 96 -2.03 7.95 6.17
CA GLY A 96 -2.47 6.59 6.48
C GLY A 96 -2.31 5.64 5.30
N ALA A 97 -2.80 6.04 4.13
CA ALA A 97 -2.70 5.21 2.92
C ALA A 97 -1.25 5.06 2.43
N VAL A 98 -0.49 6.16 2.37
CA VAL A 98 0.89 6.15 1.85
C VAL A 98 1.81 5.36 2.76
N LEU A 99 1.82 5.66 4.08
CA LEU A 99 2.73 4.99 5.03
C LEU A 99 2.43 3.50 5.13
N THR A 100 1.16 3.11 5.25
CA THR A 100 0.78 1.69 5.27
C THR A 100 1.21 1.00 3.99
N SER A 101 1.00 1.62 2.83
CA SER A 101 1.37 1.04 1.53
C SER A 101 2.88 0.87 1.38
N LEU A 102 3.70 1.84 1.81
CA LEU A 102 5.16 1.74 1.78
C LEU A 102 5.66 0.61 2.71
N MET A 103 5.08 0.49 3.92
CA MET A 103 5.43 -0.58 4.85
C MET A 103 5.06 -1.97 4.29
N ILE A 104 3.88 -2.08 3.66
CA ILE A 104 3.43 -3.32 3.04
C ILE A 104 4.23 -3.63 1.77
N ALA A 105 4.62 -2.64 0.97
CA ALA A 105 5.52 -2.85 -0.16
C ALA A 105 6.87 -3.43 0.28
N GLY A 106 7.45 -2.87 1.36
CA GLY A 106 8.71 -3.37 1.93
C GLY A 106 8.63 -4.77 2.50
N ARG A 107 7.53 -5.10 3.21
CA ARG A 107 7.38 -6.40 3.88
C ARG A 107 6.77 -7.46 2.97
N VAL A 108 5.59 -7.20 2.45
CA VAL A 108 4.80 -8.17 1.69
C VAL A 108 5.24 -8.19 0.23
N GLY A 109 5.47 -7.01 -0.37
CA GLY A 109 5.95 -6.91 -1.76
C GLY A 109 7.30 -7.61 -1.95
N ALA A 110 8.26 -7.38 -1.05
CA ALA A 110 9.54 -8.10 -1.05
C ALA A 110 9.35 -9.62 -0.92
N ALA A 111 8.51 -10.06 0.03
CA ALA A 111 8.26 -11.47 0.26
C ALA A 111 7.58 -12.15 -0.95
N MET A 112 6.62 -11.49 -1.60
CA MET A 112 6.00 -11.98 -2.83
C MET A 112 7.01 -12.12 -3.97
N ALA A 113 7.86 -11.11 -4.16
CA ALA A 113 8.91 -11.15 -5.18
C ALA A 113 9.92 -12.26 -4.90
N ALA A 114 10.32 -12.46 -3.63
CA ALA A 114 11.21 -13.53 -3.22
C ALA A 114 10.61 -14.93 -3.47
N GLN A 115 9.35 -15.13 -3.07
CA GLN A 115 8.67 -16.42 -3.27
C GLN A 115 8.54 -16.77 -4.75
N LEU A 116 8.06 -15.83 -5.58
CA LEU A 116 7.92 -16.08 -7.02
C LEU A 116 9.28 -16.22 -7.70
N GLY A 117 10.28 -15.45 -7.26
CA GLY A 117 11.65 -15.57 -7.76
C GLY A 117 12.26 -16.93 -7.45
N THR A 118 12.08 -17.44 -6.23
CA THR A 118 12.51 -18.80 -5.86
C THR A 118 11.80 -19.85 -6.71
N MET A 119 10.48 -19.74 -6.91
CA MET A 119 9.72 -20.64 -7.78
C MET A 119 10.18 -20.59 -9.24
N LYS A 120 10.65 -19.40 -9.71
CA LYS A 120 11.20 -19.26 -11.05
C LYS A 120 12.56 -19.93 -11.18
N VAL A 121 13.45 -19.72 -10.23
CA VAL A 121 14.81 -20.32 -10.23
C VAL A 121 14.76 -21.85 -10.10
N THR A 122 13.78 -22.39 -9.37
CA THR A 122 13.55 -23.83 -9.21
C THR A 122 12.67 -24.43 -10.32
N GLU A 123 12.40 -23.70 -11.40
CA GLU A 123 11.61 -24.12 -12.57
C GLU A 123 10.16 -24.51 -12.28
N GLN A 124 9.65 -24.24 -11.07
CA GLN A 124 8.26 -24.54 -10.70
C GLN A 124 7.24 -23.76 -11.55
N ILE A 125 7.56 -22.53 -11.96
CA ILE A 125 6.71 -21.73 -12.85
C ILE A 125 6.65 -22.34 -14.25
N ASP A 126 7.76 -22.88 -14.74
CA ASP A 126 7.82 -23.50 -16.06
C ASP A 126 7.15 -24.88 -16.05
N ALA A 127 7.23 -25.61 -14.92
CA ALA A 127 6.45 -26.83 -14.71
C ALA A 127 4.93 -26.58 -14.73
N LEU A 128 4.45 -25.46 -14.17
CA LEU A 128 3.03 -25.08 -14.26
C LEU A 128 2.60 -24.86 -15.72
N ARG A 129 3.46 -24.25 -16.53
CA ARG A 129 3.19 -24.02 -17.96
C ARG A 129 3.09 -25.34 -18.75
N THR A 130 3.97 -26.33 -18.47
CA THR A 130 3.90 -27.65 -19.12
C THR A 130 2.65 -28.41 -18.76
N LEU A 131 2.06 -28.15 -17.57
CA LEU A 131 0.77 -28.69 -17.14
C LEU A 131 -0.45 -27.91 -17.70
N ALA A 132 -0.24 -27.02 -18.69
CA ALA A 132 -1.27 -26.16 -19.27
C ALA A 132 -1.97 -25.25 -18.24
N THR A 133 -1.34 -25.00 -17.09
CA THR A 133 -1.86 -24.13 -16.05
C THR A 133 -1.22 -22.75 -16.19
N SER A 134 -2.05 -21.70 -16.33
CA SER A 134 -1.53 -20.32 -16.38
C SER A 134 -0.92 -19.91 -15.05
N PRO A 135 0.36 -19.53 -15.00
CA PRO A 135 0.97 -19.04 -13.75
C PRO A 135 0.31 -17.78 -13.21
N VAL A 136 -0.27 -16.94 -14.08
CA VAL A 136 -0.99 -15.73 -13.68
C VAL A 136 -2.23 -16.08 -12.86
N ASP A 137 -3.02 -17.04 -13.33
CA ASP A 137 -4.26 -17.44 -12.68
C ASP A 137 -4.01 -18.10 -11.31
N TYR A 138 -2.92 -18.87 -11.22
CA TYR A 138 -2.63 -19.68 -10.03
C TYR A 138 -1.81 -18.91 -8.98
N LEU A 139 -0.84 -18.09 -9.41
CA LEU A 139 0.11 -17.42 -8.50
C LEU A 139 -0.20 -15.95 -8.29
N VAL A 140 -0.58 -15.20 -9.34
CA VAL A 140 -0.74 -13.74 -9.25
C VAL A 140 -2.13 -13.36 -8.78
N ALA A 141 -3.16 -13.96 -9.35
CA ALA A 141 -4.55 -13.57 -9.07
C ALA A 141 -4.96 -13.69 -7.59
N PRO A 142 -4.67 -14.78 -6.84
CA PRO A 142 -5.02 -14.84 -5.42
C PRO A 142 -4.23 -13.84 -4.57
N ARG A 143 -2.97 -13.53 -4.94
CA ARG A 143 -2.15 -12.52 -4.26
C ARG A 143 -2.68 -11.11 -4.48
N LEU A 144 -3.07 -10.77 -5.72
CA LEU A 144 -3.67 -9.49 -6.04
C LEU A 144 -4.99 -9.28 -5.29
N LEU A 145 -5.89 -10.25 -5.31
CA LEU A 145 -7.16 -10.18 -4.57
C LEU A 145 -6.95 -10.01 -3.08
N ALA A 146 -6.09 -10.81 -2.50
CA ALA A 146 -5.79 -10.72 -1.08
C ALA A 146 -5.20 -9.35 -0.70
N MET A 147 -4.35 -8.77 -1.56
CA MET A 147 -3.80 -7.43 -1.35
C MET A 147 -4.87 -6.35 -1.46
N LEU A 148 -5.76 -6.41 -2.46
CA LEU A 148 -6.86 -5.46 -2.64
C LEU A 148 -7.84 -5.43 -1.46
N ILE A 149 -8.00 -6.55 -0.75
CA ILE A 149 -8.83 -6.62 0.45
C ILE A 149 -8.05 -6.19 1.69
N SER A 150 -6.83 -6.72 1.87
CA SER A 150 -6.07 -6.52 3.11
C SER A 150 -5.53 -5.11 3.26
N LEU A 151 -5.05 -4.46 2.19
CA LEU A 151 -4.40 -3.16 2.32
C LEU A 151 -5.36 -2.04 2.74
N PRO A 152 -6.59 -1.91 2.20
CA PRO A 152 -7.55 -0.94 2.72
C PRO A 152 -7.93 -1.19 4.17
N LEU A 153 -8.08 -2.45 4.61
CA LEU A 153 -8.36 -2.78 6.00
C LEU A 153 -7.21 -2.40 6.93
N LEU A 154 -5.97 -2.72 6.57
CA LEU A 154 -4.78 -2.31 7.32
C LEU A 154 -4.62 -0.79 7.36
N THR A 155 -4.99 -0.09 6.29
CA THR A 155 -4.99 1.38 6.25
C THR A 155 -6.04 1.97 7.20
N ALA A 156 -7.25 1.41 7.22
CA ALA A 156 -8.28 1.82 8.17
C ALA A 156 -7.82 1.62 9.62
N GLU A 157 -7.18 0.49 9.91
CA GLU A 157 -6.59 0.18 11.21
C GLU A 157 -5.47 1.17 11.58
N ALA A 158 -4.58 1.50 10.65
CA ALA A 158 -3.52 2.48 10.84
C ALA A 158 -4.06 3.88 11.17
N ILE A 159 -5.11 4.31 10.45
CA ILE A 159 -5.79 5.59 10.70
C ILE A 159 -6.41 5.57 12.10
N ALA A 160 -7.18 4.54 12.44
CA ALA A 160 -7.84 4.43 13.73
C ALA A 160 -6.85 4.45 14.90
N ILE A 161 -5.78 3.67 14.83
CA ILE A 161 -4.79 3.63 15.92
C ILE A 161 -4.00 4.94 16.03
N SER A 162 -3.74 5.63 14.91
CA SER A 162 -3.07 6.94 14.92
C SER A 162 -3.92 8.00 15.60
N MET A 163 -5.25 7.98 15.40
CA MET A 163 -6.18 8.87 16.08
C MET A 163 -6.20 8.61 17.60
N VAL A 164 -6.30 7.34 17.98
CA VAL A 164 -6.32 6.95 19.41
C VAL A 164 -5.01 7.34 20.09
N SER A 165 -3.89 6.98 19.51
CA SER A 165 -2.56 7.27 20.09
C SER A 165 -2.24 8.77 20.11
N GLY A 166 -2.63 9.53 19.07
CA GLY A 166 -2.53 10.98 19.05
C GLY A 166 -3.37 11.63 20.15
N MET A 167 -4.61 11.15 20.35
CA MET A 167 -5.50 11.62 21.40
C MET A 167 -4.92 11.35 22.81
N LEU A 168 -4.30 10.17 23.01
CA LEU A 168 -3.63 9.87 24.29
C LEU A 168 -2.51 10.88 24.58
N VAL A 169 -1.69 11.21 23.58
CA VAL A 169 -0.63 12.23 23.74
C VAL A 169 -1.25 13.60 23.99
N ALA A 170 -2.27 14.00 23.24
CA ALA A 170 -2.92 15.30 23.40
C ALA A 170 -3.46 15.52 24.82
N VAL A 171 -4.13 14.50 25.37
CA VAL A 171 -4.77 14.60 26.69
C VAL A 171 -3.78 14.42 27.83
N TYR A 172 -3.00 13.31 27.83
CA TYR A 172 -2.17 12.96 28.98
C TYR A 172 -0.81 13.64 29.01
N LEU A 173 -0.22 13.95 27.85
CA LEU A 173 1.10 14.56 27.78
C LEU A 173 1.03 16.09 27.63
N LEU A 174 0.06 16.56 26.83
CA LEU A 174 -0.06 17.98 26.49
C LEU A 174 -1.14 18.71 27.34
N GLY A 175 -1.93 17.99 28.11
CA GLY A 175 -2.92 18.56 29.04
C GLY A 175 -4.10 19.24 28.35
N LEU A 176 -4.44 18.85 27.12
CA LEU A 176 -5.53 19.43 26.37
C LEU A 176 -6.89 18.83 26.78
N ASP A 177 -7.95 19.61 26.71
CA ASP A 177 -9.31 19.17 27.07
C ASP A 177 -9.84 18.15 26.04
N PRO A 178 -10.12 16.90 26.47
CA PRO A 178 -10.56 15.83 25.57
C PRO A 178 -11.91 16.14 24.90
N VAL A 179 -12.81 16.87 25.55
CA VAL A 179 -14.15 17.17 25.01
C VAL A 179 -14.04 18.09 23.79
N PHE A 180 -13.25 19.15 23.90
CA PHE A 180 -13.01 20.06 22.77
C PHE A 180 -12.25 19.40 21.63
N LEU A 181 -11.24 18.58 21.94
CA LEU A 181 -10.49 17.85 20.91
C LEU A 181 -11.39 16.89 20.15
N TRP A 182 -12.21 16.13 20.85
CA TRP A 182 -13.12 15.17 20.23
C TRP A 182 -14.19 15.87 19.37
N SER A 183 -14.83 16.92 19.88
CA SER A 183 -15.85 17.64 19.14
C SER A 183 -15.29 18.27 17.85
N ASN A 184 -14.11 18.88 17.91
CA ASN A 184 -13.46 19.44 16.74
C ASN A 184 -13.00 18.37 15.75
N MET A 185 -12.43 17.27 16.25
CA MET A 185 -12.03 16.14 15.41
C MET A 185 -13.22 15.60 14.60
N VAL A 186 -14.36 15.34 15.24
CA VAL A 186 -15.59 14.85 14.59
C VAL A 186 -16.18 15.88 13.64
N PHE A 187 -16.15 17.16 14.00
CA PHE A 187 -16.70 18.23 13.17
C PHE A 187 -15.91 18.44 11.86
N TYR A 188 -14.57 18.41 11.94
CA TYR A 188 -13.71 18.67 10.77
C TYR A 188 -13.35 17.42 9.96
N THR A 189 -13.59 16.21 10.47
CA THR A 189 -13.33 14.98 9.75
C THR A 189 -14.59 14.43 9.13
N GLY A 190 -14.71 14.59 7.83
CA GLY A 190 -15.83 14.04 7.07
C GLY A 190 -15.63 12.55 6.70
N SER A 191 -16.73 11.87 6.41
CA SER A 191 -16.67 10.52 5.82
C SER A 191 -15.88 10.49 4.51
N VAL A 192 -15.91 11.58 3.75
CA VAL A 192 -15.16 11.75 2.50
C VAL A 192 -13.66 11.59 2.72
N ASP A 193 -13.11 12.09 3.84
CA ASP A 193 -11.69 12.01 4.15
C ASP A 193 -11.21 10.55 4.33
N ILE A 194 -12.02 9.76 5.02
CA ILE A 194 -11.75 8.32 5.23
C ILE A 194 -11.83 7.57 3.90
N TRP A 195 -12.86 7.83 3.10
CA TRP A 195 -13.01 7.20 1.79
C TRP A 195 -11.86 7.54 0.83
N MET A 196 -11.35 8.78 0.86
CA MET A 196 -10.18 9.15 0.07
C MET A 196 -8.96 8.27 0.40
N GLY A 197 -8.67 8.07 1.67
CA GLY A 197 -7.57 7.19 2.09
C GLY A 197 -7.78 5.72 1.68
N LEU A 198 -8.99 5.19 1.83
CA LEU A 198 -9.31 3.81 1.47
C LEU A 198 -9.23 3.56 -0.04
N ILE A 199 -9.72 4.51 -0.86
CA ILE A 199 -9.62 4.42 -2.32
C ILE A 199 -8.15 4.44 -2.75
N LYS A 200 -7.32 5.30 -2.15
CA LYS A 200 -5.88 5.31 -2.40
C LYS A 200 -5.22 3.99 -2.02
N ALA A 201 -5.55 3.45 -0.85
CA ALA A 201 -5.02 2.17 -0.41
C ALA A 201 -5.41 1.04 -1.38
N PHE A 202 -6.62 1.04 -1.91
CA PHE A 202 -7.06 0.07 -2.92
C PHE A 202 -6.24 0.16 -4.21
N ILE A 203 -5.97 1.37 -4.71
CA ILE A 203 -5.13 1.60 -5.89
C ILE A 203 -3.68 1.13 -5.62
N PHE A 204 -3.12 1.49 -4.46
CA PHE A 204 -1.75 1.11 -4.08
C PHE A 204 -1.61 -0.40 -3.88
N ALA A 205 -2.64 -1.08 -3.41
CA ALA A 205 -2.68 -2.54 -3.33
C ALA A 205 -2.45 -3.19 -4.71
N GLY A 206 -3.15 -2.69 -5.73
CA GLY A 206 -2.95 -3.12 -7.12
C GLY A 206 -1.51 -2.89 -7.61
N ILE A 207 -0.95 -1.72 -7.33
CA ILE A 207 0.43 -1.36 -7.71
C ILE A 207 1.43 -2.31 -7.06
N ILE A 208 1.36 -2.50 -5.73
CA ILE A 208 2.31 -3.35 -4.99
C ILE A 208 2.25 -4.79 -5.49
N ALA A 209 1.05 -5.37 -5.55
CA ALA A 209 0.88 -6.77 -5.93
C ALA A 209 1.39 -7.05 -7.35
N THR A 210 1.07 -6.16 -8.30
CA THR A 210 1.44 -6.34 -9.70
C THR A 210 2.94 -6.19 -9.90
N ILE A 211 3.56 -5.16 -9.32
CA ILE A 211 5.00 -4.91 -9.45
C ILE A 211 5.79 -6.03 -8.77
N ALA A 212 5.40 -6.44 -7.56
CA ALA A 212 6.07 -7.51 -6.83
C ALA A 212 6.00 -8.85 -7.58
N CYS A 213 4.82 -9.20 -8.10
CA CYS A 213 4.65 -10.41 -8.89
C CYS A 213 5.42 -10.34 -10.21
N HIS A 214 5.40 -9.20 -10.92
CA HIS A 214 6.14 -9.02 -12.16
C HIS A 214 7.65 -9.21 -11.95
N LYS A 215 8.22 -8.51 -10.95
CA LYS A 215 9.65 -8.61 -10.65
C LYS A 215 10.07 -10.02 -10.20
N GLY A 216 9.24 -10.68 -9.39
CA GLY A 216 9.49 -12.05 -8.96
C GLY A 216 9.48 -13.05 -10.13
N MET A 217 8.49 -12.98 -11.02
CA MET A 217 8.40 -13.89 -12.18
C MET A 217 9.49 -13.66 -13.24
N HIS A 218 10.14 -12.49 -13.25
CA HIS A 218 11.19 -12.13 -14.20
C HIS A 218 12.57 -11.99 -13.54
N CYS A 219 12.77 -12.63 -12.38
CA CYS A 219 14.05 -12.58 -11.69
C CYS A 219 15.17 -13.28 -12.49
N GLY A 220 16.41 -12.84 -12.24
CA GLY A 220 17.61 -13.51 -12.74
C GLY A 220 17.81 -14.88 -12.10
N GLN A 221 18.85 -15.60 -12.55
CA GLN A 221 19.19 -16.93 -12.03
C GLN A 221 19.84 -16.87 -10.65
N GLY A 222 19.59 -17.90 -9.86
CA GLY A 222 20.23 -18.10 -8.56
C GLY A 222 19.72 -17.18 -7.45
N ALA A 223 20.29 -17.30 -6.26
CA ALA A 223 19.92 -16.54 -5.07
C ALA A 223 20.17 -15.02 -5.23
N GLU A 224 21.24 -14.64 -5.94
CA GLU A 224 21.54 -13.24 -6.24
C GLU A 224 20.45 -12.61 -7.11
N GLY A 225 19.95 -13.33 -8.14
CA GLY A 225 18.85 -12.87 -8.98
C GLY A 225 17.57 -12.64 -8.19
N VAL A 226 17.24 -13.53 -7.26
CA VAL A 226 16.08 -13.38 -6.36
C VAL A 226 16.26 -12.17 -5.44
N GLY A 227 17.43 -12.01 -4.81
CA GLY A 227 17.73 -10.86 -3.95
C GLY A 227 17.61 -9.52 -4.69
N LYS A 228 18.12 -9.43 -5.90
CA LYS A 228 18.01 -8.24 -6.75
C LYS A 228 16.55 -7.95 -7.11
N ALA A 229 15.79 -8.96 -7.51
CA ALA A 229 14.37 -8.82 -7.85
C ALA A 229 13.54 -8.33 -6.67
N THR A 230 13.83 -8.78 -5.44
CA THR A 230 13.13 -8.31 -4.23
C THR A 230 13.38 -6.82 -3.96
N THR A 231 14.63 -6.39 -4.04
CA THR A 231 14.99 -4.98 -3.85
C THR A 231 14.37 -4.09 -4.93
N GLU A 232 14.47 -4.52 -6.20
CA GLU A 232 13.85 -3.80 -7.32
C GLU A 232 12.33 -3.72 -7.20
N ALA A 233 11.66 -4.75 -6.69
CA ALA A 233 10.22 -4.75 -6.47
C ALA A 233 9.82 -3.69 -5.45
N VAL A 234 10.51 -3.63 -4.31
CA VAL A 234 10.23 -2.64 -3.26
C VAL A 234 10.47 -1.22 -3.77
N VAL A 235 11.62 -0.97 -4.40
CA VAL A 235 11.97 0.37 -4.91
C VAL A 235 10.97 0.82 -5.97
N ALA A 236 10.68 -0.04 -6.96
CA ALA A 236 9.74 0.29 -8.02
C ALA A 236 8.32 0.54 -7.49
N ALA A 237 7.84 -0.31 -6.57
CA ALA A 237 6.53 -0.12 -5.95
C ALA A 237 6.48 1.19 -5.15
N SER A 238 7.48 1.47 -4.33
CA SER A 238 7.53 2.69 -3.51
C SER A 238 7.54 3.96 -4.36
N ILE A 239 8.37 4.02 -5.41
CA ILE A 239 8.40 5.16 -6.33
C ILE A 239 7.04 5.33 -7.02
N THR A 240 6.45 4.23 -7.52
CA THR A 240 5.17 4.27 -8.21
C THR A 240 4.04 4.72 -7.28
N ILE A 241 4.03 4.29 -6.00
CA ILE A 241 3.08 4.74 -5.00
C ILE A 241 3.19 6.25 -4.80
N LEU A 242 4.40 6.78 -4.58
CA LEU A 242 4.60 8.21 -4.33
C LEU A 242 4.19 9.07 -5.54
N VAL A 243 4.56 8.66 -6.74
CA VAL A 243 4.16 9.36 -7.97
C VAL A 243 2.65 9.27 -8.17
N SER A 244 2.07 8.08 -8.02
CA SER A 244 0.62 7.87 -8.19
C SER A 244 -0.18 8.62 -7.13
N ASN A 245 0.32 8.74 -5.90
CA ASN A 245 -0.34 9.47 -4.82
C ASN A 245 -0.65 10.90 -5.24
N PHE A 246 0.31 11.60 -5.84
CA PHE A 246 0.11 12.97 -6.29
C PHE A 246 -1.06 13.07 -7.29
N PHE A 247 -1.07 12.24 -8.33
CA PHE A 247 -2.12 12.28 -9.35
C PHE A 247 -3.48 11.85 -8.80
N VAL A 248 -3.50 10.78 -7.98
CA VAL A 248 -4.73 10.29 -7.34
C VAL A 248 -5.32 11.35 -6.41
N THR A 249 -4.48 12.06 -5.65
CA THR A 249 -4.92 13.17 -4.79
C THR A 249 -5.59 14.29 -5.60
N LEU A 250 -4.97 14.72 -6.72
CA LEU A 250 -5.55 15.75 -7.59
C LEU A 250 -6.91 15.32 -8.15
N ILE A 251 -7.01 14.08 -8.60
CA ILE A 251 -8.25 13.54 -9.17
C ILE A 251 -9.35 13.44 -8.09
N LEU A 252 -9.03 12.85 -6.92
CA LEU A 252 -9.99 12.68 -5.84
C LEU A 252 -10.47 14.02 -5.26
N ASN A 253 -9.56 14.99 -5.09
CA ASN A 253 -9.96 16.33 -4.66
C ASN A 253 -10.95 16.97 -5.64
N LYS A 254 -10.70 16.86 -6.94
CA LYS A 254 -11.61 17.39 -7.96
C LYS A 254 -12.97 16.68 -7.96
N LEU A 255 -12.99 15.36 -7.76
CA LEU A 255 -14.23 14.57 -7.79
C LEU A 255 -15.05 14.64 -6.51
N LEU A 256 -14.40 14.66 -5.34
CA LEU A 256 -15.09 14.49 -4.06
C LEU A 256 -15.22 15.78 -3.24
N ILE A 257 -14.37 16.78 -3.47
CA ILE A 257 -14.39 18.03 -2.69
C ILE A 257 -14.95 19.19 -3.49
N TYR A 258 -14.58 19.35 -4.77
CA TYR A 258 -15.02 20.47 -5.59
C TYR A 258 -16.40 20.30 -6.22
N GLN A 259 -17.06 19.14 -6.05
CA GLN A 259 -18.44 18.91 -6.52
C GLN A 259 -19.50 19.10 -5.42
N ASN A 260 -19.08 19.30 -4.18
CA ASN A 260 -19.93 19.72 -3.03
C ASN A 260 -19.61 21.17 -2.66
#